data_133dbd22c09d48fdbbc9e2371c923797
#
_entry.id   133dbd22c09d48fdbbc9e2371c923797
#
_cell.length_a   1.000
_cell.length_b   1.000
_cell.length_c   1.000
_cell.angle_alpha   90.00
_cell.angle_beta   90.00
_cell.angle_gamma   90.00
#
_symmetry.space_group_name_H-M   'P 1'
#
loop_
_entity.id
_entity.type
_entity.pdbx_description
1 polymer ?
#
loop_
_entity_poly.entity_id
_entity_poly.type
_entity_poly.pdbx_seq_one_letter_code
_entity_poly.pdbx_strand_id
1 'polypeptide(L)'
;NRRDTGNHVLINLELISKISADYPMIGHNTNDLLIARGLLPDHRVLHEHLEHLLAADTQLAEGYRQFAQRCMAQAATLYQGFVEIGVLRMTPAQIEALVVNAWIVLTSWVSFLGTVRGDSGELDEAQLRRGIYQLLALETAFVTESARGEVDALLARLYVPLEAVLGAG
;
A
#
# COMPACT_ATOMS: atom_id res chain seq x y z
N ASN A 1 -27.36 -3.51 18.07
CA ASN A 1 -26.51 -3.86 16.90
C ASN A 1 -25.31 -2.91 16.67
N ARG A 2 -24.88 -2.16 17.70
CA ARG A 2 -23.67 -1.32 17.67
C ARG A 2 -22.36 -2.06 18.00
N ARG A 3 -22.45 -3.33 18.44
CA ARG A 3 -21.26 -4.11 18.87
C ARG A 3 -20.62 -4.93 17.75
N ASP A 4 -21.29 -5.13 16.62
CA ASP A 4 -20.76 -5.93 15.51
C ASP A 4 -19.84 -5.14 14.56
N THR A 5 -20.11 -3.85 14.34
CA THR A 5 -19.31 -3.02 13.44
C THR A 5 -17.90 -2.78 13.94
N GLY A 6 -17.70 -2.54 15.25
CA GLY A 6 -16.38 -2.36 15.85
C GLY A 6 -15.48 -3.59 15.73
N ASN A 7 -16.06 -4.78 15.76
CA ASN A 7 -15.33 -6.04 15.59
C ASN A 7 -14.85 -6.26 14.16
N HIS A 8 -15.61 -5.78 13.16
CA HIS A 8 -15.24 -5.94 11.75
C HIS A 8 -14.11 -4.98 11.32
N VAL A 9 -14.07 -3.77 11.86
CA VAL A 9 -12.95 -2.82 11.61
C VAL A 9 -11.67 -3.28 12.30
N LEU A 10 -11.76 -3.84 13.52
CA LEU A 10 -10.62 -4.44 14.21
C LEU A 10 -10.09 -5.68 13.46
N ILE A 11 -10.98 -6.55 12.96
CA ILE A 11 -10.61 -7.71 12.13
C ILE A 11 -9.94 -7.24 10.83
N ASN A 12 -10.37 -6.13 10.25
CA ASN A 12 -9.79 -5.59 9.04
C ASN A 12 -8.44 -4.89 9.27
N LEU A 13 -8.25 -4.25 10.42
CA LEU A 13 -6.93 -3.75 10.85
C LEU A 13 -5.97 -4.89 11.18
N GLU A 14 -6.46 -5.97 11.79
CA GLU A 14 -5.72 -7.20 11.98
C GLU A 14 -5.41 -7.88 10.64
N LEU A 15 -6.32 -7.84 9.68
CA LEU A 15 -6.13 -8.36 8.33
C LEU A 15 -5.12 -7.51 7.54
N ILE A 16 -5.20 -6.18 7.60
CA ILE A 16 -4.21 -5.27 7.02
C ILE A 16 -2.85 -5.43 7.73
N SER A 17 -2.84 -5.56 9.05
CA SER A 17 -1.65 -5.85 9.85
C SER A 17 -1.10 -7.25 9.55
N LYS A 18 -1.96 -8.23 9.31
CA LYS A 18 -1.59 -9.59 8.95
C LYS A 18 -1.15 -9.70 7.48
N ILE A 19 -1.80 -8.99 6.56
CA ILE A 19 -1.33 -8.79 5.19
C ILE A 19 0.01 -8.07 5.19
N SER A 20 0.22 -7.07 6.04
CA SER A 20 1.50 -6.39 6.24
C SER A 20 2.53 -7.27 6.96
N ALA A 21 2.13 -8.18 7.84
CA ALA A 21 3.01 -9.10 8.57
C ALA A 21 3.27 -10.41 7.82
N ASP A 22 2.27 -10.97 7.11
CA ASP A 22 2.39 -12.14 6.24
C ASP A 22 2.96 -11.77 4.85
N TYR A 23 2.96 -10.47 4.52
CA TYR A 23 3.58 -9.90 3.34
C TYR A 23 4.50 -8.72 3.73
N PRO A 24 5.55 -8.95 4.52
CA PRO A 24 6.68 -8.01 4.60
C PRO A 24 7.34 -7.81 3.24
N MET A 25 6.71 -8.25 2.22
CA MET A 25 7.04 -8.71 0.88
C MET A 25 6.88 -7.67 -0.20
N ILE A 26 6.22 -6.55 0.05
CA ILE A 26 6.10 -5.51 -0.99
C ILE A 26 7.44 -4.78 -1.16
N GLY A 27 8.29 -4.84 -0.14
CA GLY A 27 9.69 -4.37 -0.24
C GLY A 27 10.74 -5.50 -0.23
N HIS A 28 10.50 -6.58 0.50
CA HIS A 28 11.56 -7.57 0.76
C HIS A 28 11.65 -8.70 -0.27
N ASN A 29 10.58 -9.22 -0.82
CA ASN A 29 10.65 -10.44 -1.62
C ASN A 29 11.19 -10.24 -3.05
N THR A 30 10.89 -9.13 -3.68
CA THR A 30 11.53 -8.81 -4.96
C THR A 30 13.01 -8.51 -4.72
N ASN A 31 13.32 -7.84 -3.61
CA ASN A 31 14.68 -7.56 -3.17
C ASN A 31 15.42 -8.84 -2.79
N ASP A 32 14.82 -9.72 -1.98
CA ASP A 32 15.43 -10.97 -1.55
C ASP A 32 15.67 -11.92 -2.73
N LEU A 33 14.77 -11.94 -3.71
CA LEU A 33 14.93 -12.73 -4.92
C LEU A 33 16.09 -12.21 -5.78
N LEU A 34 16.28 -10.90 -5.86
CA LEU A 34 17.35 -10.26 -6.64
C LEU A 34 18.69 -10.33 -5.92
N ILE A 35 18.68 -10.21 -4.57
CA ILE A 35 19.86 -10.39 -3.73
C ILE A 35 20.29 -11.85 -3.73
N ALA A 36 19.37 -12.80 -3.61
CA ALA A 36 19.66 -14.24 -3.66
C ALA A 36 20.24 -14.68 -5.03
N ARG A 37 19.96 -13.93 -6.10
CA ARG A 37 20.55 -14.13 -7.43
C ARG A 37 21.87 -13.38 -7.65
N GLY A 38 22.36 -12.63 -6.65
CA GLY A 38 23.60 -11.86 -6.76
C GLY A 38 23.54 -10.69 -7.74
N LEU A 39 22.32 -10.27 -8.12
CA LEU A 39 22.10 -9.21 -9.10
C LEU A 39 22.16 -7.81 -8.49
N LEU A 40 22.04 -7.69 -7.15
CA LEU A 40 22.06 -6.40 -6.47
C LEU A 40 22.86 -6.45 -5.16
N PRO A 41 23.78 -5.53 -4.97
CA PRO A 41 24.51 -5.38 -3.72
C PRO A 41 23.79 -4.54 -2.66
N ASP A 42 22.71 -3.82 -2.99
CA ASP A 42 22.02 -2.90 -2.06
C ASP A 42 20.55 -2.67 -2.47
N HIS A 43 19.64 -2.61 -1.48
CA HIS A 43 18.21 -2.32 -1.63
C HIS A 43 17.89 -0.99 -2.35
N ARG A 44 18.80 -0.03 -2.32
CA ARG A 44 18.65 1.29 -2.94
C ARG A 44 18.58 1.22 -4.46
N VAL A 45 19.32 0.32 -5.07
CA VAL A 45 19.45 0.19 -6.53
C VAL A 45 18.14 -0.31 -7.15
N LEU A 46 17.32 -1.03 -6.39
CA LEU A 46 16.09 -1.63 -6.90
C LEU A 46 15.02 -0.61 -7.26
N HIS A 47 14.80 0.38 -6.40
CA HIS A 47 13.77 1.39 -6.65
C HIS A 47 14.16 2.37 -7.77
N GLU A 48 15.45 2.66 -7.91
CA GLU A 48 15.95 3.58 -8.93
C GLU A 48 16.07 2.94 -10.31
N HIS A 49 16.21 1.61 -10.38
CA HIS A 49 16.52 0.89 -11.62
C HIS A 49 15.56 -0.27 -11.95
N LEU A 50 14.42 -0.37 -11.26
CA LEU A 50 13.47 -1.46 -11.48
C LEU A 50 13.08 -1.61 -12.97
N GLU A 51 12.79 -0.50 -13.64
CA GLU A 51 12.44 -0.52 -15.07
C GLU A 51 13.56 -1.07 -15.93
N HIS A 52 14.81 -0.69 -15.67
CA HIS A 52 15.98 -1.20 -16.38
C HIS A 52 16.21 -2.69 -16.12
N LEU A 53 16.01 -3.13 -14.88
CA LEU A 53 16.16 -4.54 -14.51
C LEU A 53 15.07 -5.40 -15.16
N LEU A 54 13.83 -4.93 -15.17
CA LEU A 54 12.72 -5.61 -15.83
C LEU A 54 12.90 -5.63 -17.36
N ALA A 55 13.52 -4.62 -17.95
CA ALA A 55 13.85 -4.60 -19.37
C ALA A 55 15.00 -5.55 -19.73
N ALA A 56 15.94 -5.77 -18.81
CA ALA A 56 17.12 -6.61 -19.03
C ALA A 56 16.86 -8.10 -18.77
N ASP A 57 15.88 -8.45 -17.92
CA ASP A 57 15.56 -9.84 -17.53
C ASP A 57 14.08 -10.14 -17.74
N THR A 58 13.77 -10.89 -18.78
CA THR A 58 12.38 -11.27 -19.13
C THR A 58 11.73 -12.18 -18.11
N GLN A 59 12.50 -13.04 -17.41
CA GLN A 59 11.97 -13.92 -16.37
C GLN A 59 11.60 -13.11 -15.13
N LEU A 60 12.44 -12.13 -14.77
CA LEU A 60 12.16 -11.20 -13.68
C LEU A 60 10.91 -10.35 -14.00
N ALA A 61 10.81 -9.85 -15.24
CA ALA A 61 9.66 -9.07 -15.69
C ALA A 61 8.36 -9.88 -15.63
N GLU A 62 8.39 -11.15 -16.02
CA GLU A 62 7.22 -12.02 -15.91
C GLU A 62 6.85 -12.30 -14.46
N GLY A 63 7.82 -12.59 -13.59
CA GLY A 63 7.61 -12.79 -12.15
C GLY A 63 6.99 -11.55 -11.49
N TYR A 64 7.48 -10.35 -11.83
CA TYR A 64 6.93 -9.10 -11.32
C TYR A 64 5.49 -8.84 -11.79
N ARG A 65 5.19 -9.07 -13.08
CA ARG A 65 3.82 -8.95 -13.60
C ARG A 65 2.85 -9.87 -12.89
N GLN A 66 3.20 -11.14 -12.71
CA GLN A 66 2.38 -12.11 -12.00
C GLN A 66 2.17 -11.73 -10.53
N PHE A 67 3.21 -11.22 -9.88
CA PHE A 67 3.12 -10.70 -8.52
C PHE A 67 2.15 -9.51 -8.44
N ALA A 68 2.32 -8.50 -9.29
CA ALA A 68 1.46 -7.32 -9.33
C ALA A 68 -0.01 -7.70 -9.58
N GLN A 69 -0.27 -8.60 -10.54
CA GLN A 69 -1.62 -9.09 -10.83
C GLN A 69 -2.25 -9.80 -9.63
N ARG A 70 -1.49 -10.64 -8.90
CA ARG A 70 -1.99 -11.31 -7.70
C ARG A 70 -2.30 -10.31 -6.59
N CYS A 71 -1.43 -9.34 -6.35
CA CYS A 71 -1.67 -8.30 -5.34
C CYS A 71 -2.92 -7.48 -5.66
N MET A 72 -3.08 -7.06 -6.91
CA MET A 72 -4.27 -6.31 -7.35
C MET A 72 -5.55 -7.15 -7.25
N ALA A 73 -5.51 -8.44 -7.59
CA ALA A 73 -6.65 -9.34 -7.44
C ALA A 73 -7.06 -9.51 -5.98
N GLN A 74 -6.10 -9.65 -5.07
CA GLN A 74 -6.35 -9.74 -3.63
C GLN A 74 -6.93 -8.43 -3.08
N ALA A 75 -6.42 -7.28 -3.50
CA ALA A 75 -6.96 -5.98 -3.13
C ALA A 75 -8.41 -5.81 -3.63
N ALA A 76 -8.70 -6.22 -4.86
CA ALA A 76 -10.07 -6.20 -5.39
C ALA A 76 -11.03 -7.06 -4.55
N THR A 77 -10.60 -8.26 -4.16
CA THR A 77 -11.39 -9.14 -3.26
C THR A 77 -11.61 -8.49 -1.90
N LEU A 78 -10.60 -7.82 -1.34
CA LEU A 78 -10.72 -7.10 -0.07
C LEU A 78 -11.76 -5.97 -0.16
N TYR A 79 -11.67 -5.13 -1.20
CA TYR A 79 -12.63 -4.04 -1.40
C TYR A 79 -14.04 -4.56 -1.66
N GLN A 80 -14.18 -5.65 -2.41
CA GLN A 80 -15.48 -6.32 -2.57
C GLN A 80 -16.05 -6.75 -1.22
N GLY A 81 -15.24 -7.33 -0.35
CA GLY A 81 -15.64 -7.69 1.02
C GLY A 81 -16.09 -6.47 1.84
N PHE A 82 -15.41 -5.33 1.73
CA PHE A 82 -15.84 -4.09 2.39
C PHE A 82 -17.19 -3.57 1.86
N VAL A 83 -17.48 -3.75 0.59
CA VAL A 83 -18.79 -3.43 0.01
C VAL A 83 -19.87 -4.39 0.56
N GLU A 84 -19.59 -5.68 0.61
CA GLU A 84 -20.53 -6.70 1.09
C GLU A 84 -20.94 -6.50 2.56
N ILE A 85 -19.99 -6.11 3.41
CA ILE A 85 -20.25 -5.82 4.84
C ILE A 85 -20.74 -4.38 5.08
N GLY A 86 -20.89 -3.57 4.03
CA GLY A 86 -21.48 -2.23 4.12
C GLY A 86 -20.54 -1.13 4.66
N VAL A 87 -19.22 -1.36 4.65
CA VAL A 87 -18.22 -0.33 5.00
C VAL A 87 -18.02 0.64 3.84
N LEU A 88 -17.95 0.12 2.62
CA LEU A 88 -17.82 0.90 1.39
C LEU A 88 -19.07 0.76 0.52
N ARG A 89 -19.31 1.77 -0.31
CA ARG A 89 -20.32 1.75 -1.38
C ARG A 89 -19.64 2.06 -2.70
N MET A 90 -19.40 1.02 -3.48
CA MET A 90 -18.65 1.11 -4.74
C MET A 90 -19.25 0.21 -5.81
N THR A 91 -19.16 0.66 -7.05
CA THR A 91 -19.40 -0.18 -8.23
C THR A 91 -18.15 -1.02 -8.54
N PRO A 92 -18.26 -2.11 -9.33
CA PRO A 92 -17.10 -2.88 -9.76
C PRO A 92 -16.02 -2.04 -10.47
N ALA A 93 -16.42 -1.09 -11.31
CA ALA A 93 -15.50 -0.17 -11.98
C ALA A 93 -14.76 0.76 -11.01
N GLN A 94 -15.41 1.19 -9.93
CA GLN A 94 -14.78 2.00 -8.89
C GLN A 94 -13.78 1.17 -8.06
N ILE A 95 -14.08 -0.09 -7.78
CA ILE A 95 -13.15 -1.02 -7.13
C ILE A 95 -11.91 -1.21 -8.02
N GLU A 96 -12.08 -1.46 -9.31
CA GLU A 96 -10.97 -1.61 -10.25
C GLU A 96 -10.07 -0.36 -10.27
N ALA A 97 -10.67 0.83 -10.38
CA ALA A 97 -9.92 2.09 -10.37
C ALA A 97 -9.18 2.31 -9.04
N LEU A 98 -9.83 2.00 -7.90
CA LEU A 98 -9.24 2.15 -6.58
C LEU A 98 -8.04 1.22 -6.39
N VAL A 99 -8.16 -0.03 -6.83
CA VAL A 99 -7.06 -1.02 -6.79
C VAL A 99 -5.83 -0.53 -7.55
N VAL A 100 -6.02 0.01 -8.75
CA VAL A 100 -4.92 0.56 -9.55
C VAL A 100 -4.30 1.77 -8.87
N ASN A 101 -5.10 2.70 -8.35
CA ASN A 101 -4.60 3.87 -7.63
C ASN A 101 -3.84 3.48 -6.37
N ALA A 102 -4.35 2.53 -5.59
CA ALA A 102 -3.68 2.00 -4.42
C ALA A 102 -2.34 1.36 -4.77
N TRP A 103 -2.29 0.58 -5.86
CA TRP A 103 -1.05 0.00 -6.36
C TRP A 103 -0.01 1.06 -6.72
N ILE A 104 -0.42 2.10 -7.44
CA ILE A 104 0.47 3.21 -7.83
C ILE A 104 1.01 3.92 -6.58
N VAL A 105 0.14 4.26 -5.62
CA VAL A 105 0.57 4.91 -4.38
C VAL A 105 1.55 4.02 -3.62
N LEU A 106 1.21 2.75 -3.44
CA LEU A 106 2.02 1.79 -2.69
C LEU A 106 3.43 1.62 -3.29
N THR A 107 3.51 1.42 -4.59
CA THR A 107 4.78 1.17 -5.29
C THR A 107 5.61 2.42 -5.52
N SER A 108 4.99 3.59 -5.56
CA SER A 108 5.67 4.86 -5.84
C SER A 108 6.01 5.67 -4.58
N TRP A 109 5.44 5.34 -3.42
CA TRP A 109 5.59 6.16 -2.21
C TRP A 109 7.05 6.34 -1.79
N VAL A 110 7.83 5.26 -1.77
CA VAL A 110 9.25 5.29 -1.37
C VAL A 110 10.08 6.13 -2.36
N SER A 111 9.87 5.90 -3.66
CA SER A 111 10.58 6.65 -4.72
C SER A 111 10.21 8.14 -4.69
N PHE A 112 8.94 8.46 -4.44
CA PHE A 112 8.48 9.84 -4.26
C PHE A 112 9.20 10.52 -3.11
N LEU A 113 9.25 9.89 -1.93
CA LEU A 113 9.94 10.44 -0.77
C LEU A 113 11.44 10.65 -1.04
N GLY A 114 12.13 9.66 -1.59
CA GLY A 114 13.54 9.77 -1.95
C GLY A 114 13.82 10.91 -2.92
N THR A 115 12.96 11.08 -3.93
CA THR A 115 13.09 12.17 -4.92
C THR A 115 12.88 13.55 -4.29
N VAL A 116 11.84 13.70 -3.45
CA VAL A 116 11.50 15.02 -2.88
C VAL A 116 12.46 15.43 -1.77
N ARG A 117 12.94 14.48 -0.96
CA ARG A 117 13.88 14.74 0.13
C ARG A 117 15.33 14.81 -0.32
N GLY A 118 15.63 14.23 -1.47
CA GLY A 118 17.02 14.10 -1.95
C GLY A 118 17.84 13.10 -1.14
N ASP A 119 17.20 12.24 -0.34
CA ASP A 119 17.84 11.15 0.39
C ASP A 119 17.17 9.81 0.05
N SER A 120 17.91 8.72 0.22
CA SER A 120 17.45 7.35 -0.02
C SER A 120 17.52 6.51 1.26
N GLY A 121 17.30 7.14 2.42
CA GLY A 121 17.26 6.47 3.72
C GLY A 121 16.13 5.44 3.85
N GLU A 122 16.21 4.60 4.90
CA GLU A 122 15.10 3.73 5.28
C GLU A 122 13.88 4.58 5.69
N LEU A 123 12.68 4.04 5.43
CA LEU A 123 11.45 4.69 5.86
C LEU A 123 11.35 4.69 7.38
N ASP A 124 11.13 5.85 7.96
CA ASP A 124 10.79 5.97 9.37
C ASP A 124 9.29 5.70 9.62
N GLU A 125 8.91 5.62 10.89
CA GLU A 125 7.52 5.35 11.30
C GLU A 125 6.54 6.42 10.78
N ALA A 126 6.94 7.70 10.77
CA ALA A 126 6.09 8.79 10.31
C ALA A 126 5.84 8.69 8.80
N GLN A 127 6.85 8.33 8.02
CA GLN A 127 6.77 8.11 6.58
C GLN A 127 5.90 6.89 6.22
N LEU A 128 6.02 5.79 6.99
CA LEU A 128 5.17 4.60 6.84
C LEU A 128 3.71 4.93 7.17
N ARG A 129 3.46 5.59 8.30
CA ARG A 129 2.11 6.01 8.71
C ARG A 129 1.47 6.92 7.67
N ARG A 130 2.22 7.87 7.13
CA ARG A 130 1.74 8.77 6.08
C ARG A 130 1.43 7.99 4.78
N GLY A 131 2.22 7.01 4.41
CA GLY A 131 1.95 6.13 3.27
C GLY A 131 0.64 5.36 3.43
N ILE A 132 0.39 4.78 4.60
CA ILE A 132 -0.88 4.11 4.93
C ILE A 132 -2.05 5.11 4.89
N TYR A 133 -1.86 6.31 5.44
CA TYR A 133 -2.85 7.38 5.36
C TYR A 133 -3.22 7.70 3.90
N GLN A 134 -2.23 7.79 2.99
CA GLN A 134 -2.49 8.07 1.58
C GLN A 134 -3.36 6.99 0.92
N LEU A 135 -3.14 5.72 1.25
CA LEU A 135 -3.98 4.61 0.75
C LEU A 135 -5.41 4.73 1.25
N LEU A 136 -5.61 4.89 2.56
CA LEU A 136 -6.93 4.99 3.16
C LEU A 136 -7.68 6.27 2.74
N ALA A 137 -6.96 7.35 2.48
CA ALA A 137 -7.55 8.60 2.00
C ALA A 137 -8.22 8.45 0.61
N LEU A 138 -7.75 7.52 -0.23
CA LEU A 138 -8.38 7.21 -1.51
C LEU A 138 -9.80 6.63 -1.34
N GLU A 139 -10.07 5.99 -0.21
CA GLU A 139 -11.32 5.28 0.05
C GLU A 139 -12.42 6.19 0.62
N THR A 140 -12.04 7.36 1.15
CA THR A 140 -12.95 8.22 1.94
C THR A 140 -14.21 8.63 1.21
N ALA A 141 -14.16 8.81 -0.12
CA ALA A 141 -15.32 9.14 -0.94
C ALA A 141 -16.36 8.02 -1.01
N PHE A 142 -15.96 6.79 -0.72
CA PHE A 142 -16.79 5.60 -0.84
C PHE A 142 -17.27 5.07 0.50
N VAL A 143 -16.76 5.60 1.62
CA VAL A 143 -17.13 5.17 2.98
C VAL A 143 -18.60 5.48 3.23
N THR A 144 -19.34 4.47 3.72
CA THR A 144 -20.75 4.61 4.09
C THR A 144 -20.91 5.48 5.34
N GLU A 145 -22.09 6.06 5.52
CA GLU A 145 -22.39 6.90 6.69
C GLU A 145 -22.21 6.11 8.01
N SER A 146 -22.59 4.84 8.02
CA SER A 146 -22.46 3.97 9.19
C SER A 146 -21.01 3.69 9.60
N ALA A 147 -20.05 3.71 8.66
CA ALA A 147 -18.64 3.45 8.92
C ALA A 147 -17.81 4.74 9.05
N ARG A 148 -18.38 5.89 8.70
CA ARG A 148 -17.68 7.18 8.62
C ARG A 148 -16.90 7.52 9.89
N GLY A 149 -17.55 7.46 11.05
CA GLY A 149 -16.93 7.85 12.30
C GLY A 149 -15.69 7.01 12.67
N GLU A 150 -15.71 5.72 12.36
CA GLU A 150 -14.59 4.81 12.65
C GLU A 150 -13.44 5.03 11.66
N VAL A 151 -13.74 5.24 10.39
CA VAL A 151 -12.73 5.54 9.36
C VAL A 151 -12.08 6.89 9.62
N ASP A 152 -12.84 7.92 9.96
CA ASP A 152 -12.30 9.25 10.30
C ASP A 152 -11.40 9.20 11.54
N ALA A 153 -11.78 8.42 12.56
CA ALA A 153 -10.94 8.22 13.75
C ALA A 153 -9.62 7.49 13.40
N LEU A 154 -9.67 6.51 12.50
CA LEU A 154 -8.47 5.82 12.02
C LEU A 154 -7.56 6.76 11.22
N LEU A 155 -8.12 7.53 10.29
CA LEU A 155 -7.37 8.51 9.50
C LEU A 155 -6.72 9.56 10.39
N ALA A 156 -7.43 10.06 11.41
CA ALA A 156 -6.86 11.01 12.37
C ALA A 156 -5.65 10.46 13.13
N ARG A 157 -5.65 9.16 13.46
CA ARG A 157 -4.49 8.51 14.12
C ARG A 157 -3.30 8.30 13.19
N LEU A 158 -3.57 8.09 11.89
CA LEU A 158 -2.53 7.85 10.89
C LEU A 158 -1.98 9.15 10.30
N TYR A 159 -2.69 10.25 10.48
CA TYR A 159 -2.29 11.52 9.91
C TYR A 159 -0.95 11.99 10.47
N VAL A 160 -0.04 12.33 9.56
CA VAL A 160 1.22 13.00 9.81
C VAL A 160 1.30 14.17 8.84
N PRO A 161 1.59 15.40 9.28
CA PRO A 161 1.75 16.53 8.37
C PRO A 161 2.80 16.24 7.28
N LEU A 162 2.56 16.72 6.07
CA LEU A 162 3.45 16.43 4.94
C LEU A 162 4.84 17.03 5.16
N GLU A 163 4.92 18.21 5.77
CA GLU A 163 6.18 18.87 6.12
C GLU A 163 7.04 18.00 7.07
N ALA A 164 6.40 17.29 8.00
CA ALA A 164 7.11 16.40 8.93
C ALA A 164 7.69 15.15 8.24
N VAL A 165 7.10 14.76 7.11
CA VAL A 165 7.53 13.60 6.33
C VAL A 165 8.58 13.96 5.29
N LEU A 166 8.47 15.15 4.69
CA LEU A 166 9.40 15.61 3.65
C LEU A 166 10.69 16.23 4.22
N GLY A 167 10.72 16.50 5.52
CA GLY A 167 11.78 17.28 6.15
C GLY A 167 11.52 18.80 6.02
N ALA A 168 11.84 19.56 7.05
CA ALA A 168 11.87 21.01 6.94
C ALA A 168 13.02 21.38 5.99
N GLY A 169 12.68 22.08 4.88
CA GLY A 169 13.67 22.61 3.96
C GLY A 169 14.50 23.72 4.59
#